data_6cad84ab56d4aa277f479e41b662446c
#
_entry.id   6cad84ab56d4aa277f479e41b662446c
#
_cell.length_a   1.000
_cell.length_b   1.000
_cell.length_c   1.000
_cell.angle_alpha   90.00
_cell.angle_beta   90.00
_cell.angle_gamma   90.00
#
_symmetry.space_group_name_H-M   'P 1'
#
loop_
_entity.id
_entity.type
_entity.pdbx_description
1 polymer ?
#
loop_
_entity_poly.entity_id
_entity_poly.type
_entity_poly.pdbx_seq_one_letter_code
_entity_poly.pdbx_strand_id
1 'polypeptide(L)'
;MNDRPFKILRLDHLVLRTDDPIVLVNFYQNLGCEIVRDASEELGLVQLRLGDSMLDIVDINGRVGKMGDTGTAPAEHGRNLDHFAVRIEPFDKDAILAFCKAQGIEAQSPPALLLGADGYGHAVTIKDPLGNRMELKGPPEPVL
;
A
#
# COMPACT_ATOMS: atom_id res chain seq x y z
N MET A 1 12.59 33.02 1.50
CA MET A 1 11.53 32.13 2.04
C MET A 1 10.38 32.09 1.05
N ASN A 2 9.89 30.91 0.80
CA ASN A 2 8.72 30.77 -0.09
C ASN A 2 7.44 30.95 0.74
N ASP A 3 6.74 32.05 0.48
CA ASP A 3 5.39 32.27 1.05
C ASP A 3 4.40 31.31 0.38
N ARG A 4 4.42 30.05 0.82
CA ARG A 4 3.44 29.06 0.33
C ARG A 4 2.11 29.28 1.03
N PRO A 5 0.99 29.31 0.30
CA PRO A 5 -0.33 29.48 0.89
C PRO A 5 -0.86 28.23 1.59
N PHE A 6 -0.09 27.14 1.63
CA PHE A 6 -0.47 25.88 2.26
C PHE A 6 0.73 25.17 2.85
N LYS A 7 0.46 24.17 3.67
CA LYS A 7 1.42 23.25 4.29
C LYS A 7 1.02 21.82 3.97
N ILE A 8 1.96 21.01 3.52
CA ILE A 8 1.71 19.57 3.33
C ILE A 8 1.73 18.90 4.69
N LEU A 9 0.65 18.20 5.05
CA LEU A 9 0.51 17.55 6.35
C LEU A 9 0.86 16.06 6.30
N ARG A 10 0.37 15.34 5.27
CA ARG A 10 0.53 13.89 5.13
C ARG A 10 0.08 13.44 3.75
N LEU A 11 0.35 12.17 3.44
CA LEU A 11 -0.30 11.51 2.31
C LEU A 11 -1.78 11.29 2.65
N ASP A 12 -2.69 11.79 1.82
CA ASP A 12 -4.13 11.61 2.00
C ASP A 12 -4.58 10.23 1.55
N HIS A 13 -4.33 9.90 0.30
CA HIS A 13 -4.67 8.60 -0.26
C HIS A 13 -3.72 8.19 -1.39
N LEU A 14 -3.65 6.90 -1.62
CA LEU A 14 -2.96 6.25 -2.73
C LEU A 14 -3.99 5.52 -3.57
N VAL A 15 -3.83 5.54 -4.88
CA VAL A 15 -4.72 4.84 -5.81
C VAL A 15 -3.97 3.74 -6.54
N LEU A 16 -4.46 2.53 -6.45
CA LEU A 16 -3.96 1.38 -7.20
C LEU A 16 -5.00 0.95 -8.23
N ARG A 17 -4.55 0.74 -9.45
CA ARG A 17 -5.39 0.27 -10.57
C ARG A 17 -5.22 -1.23 -10.75
N THR A 18 -6.30 -1.90 -11.09
CA THR A 18 -6.30 -3.36 -11.27
C THR A 18 -7.37 -3.79 -12.26
N ASP A 19 -7.16 -4.93 -12.90
CA ASP A 19 -8.20 -5.66 -13.64
C ASP A 19 -8.89 -6.73 -12.77
N ASP A 20 -8.42 -6.94 -11.53
CA ASP A 20 -9.02 -7.86 -10.57
C ASP A 20 -9.16 -7.19 -9.18
N PRO A 21 -10.18 -6.32 -9.02
CA PRO A 21 -10.35 -5.59 -7.76
C PRO A 21 -10.68 -6.49 -6.57
N ILE A 22 -11.35 -7.61 -6.77
CA ILE A 22 -11.73 -8.52 -5.67
C ILE A 22 -10.49 -9.10 -5.00
N VAL A 23 -9.54 -9.61 -5.79
CA VAL A 23 -8.29 -10.17 -5.27
C VAL A 23 -7.49 -9.12 -4.51
N LEU A 24 -7.40 -7.92 -5.07
CA LEU A 24 -6.62 -6.84 -4.46
C LEU A 24 -7.27 -6.32 -3.17
N VAL A 25 -8.58 -6.10 -3.16
CA VAL A 25 -9.33 -5.70 -1.96
C VAL A 25 -9.18 -6.73 -0.84
N ASN A 26 -9.36 -8.01 -1.16
CA ASN A 26 -9.22 -9.08 -0.17
C ASN A 26 -7.82 -9.13 0.44
N PHE A 27 -6.79 -8.92 -0.36
CA PHE A 27 -5.41 -8.86 0.13
C PHE A 27 -5.24 -7.77 1.19
N TYR A 28 -5.67 -6.53 0.89
CA TYR A 28 -5.51 -5.42 1.82
C TYR A 28 -6.42 -5.53 3.04
N GLN A 29 -7.62 -6.12 2.91
CA GLN A 29 -8.45 -6.44 4.06
C GLN A 29 -7.76 -7.45 5.00
N ASN A 30 -7.08 -8.45 4.46
CA ASN A 30 -6.32 -9.42 5.26
C ASN A 30 -5.13 -8.79 5.99
N LEU A 31 -4.61 -7.67 5.48
CA LEU A 31 -3.60 -6.87 6.19
C LEU A 31 -4.19 -5.96 7.28
N GLY A 32 -5.52 -5.86 7.38
CA GLY A 32 -6.20 -5.02 8.37
C GLY A 32 -6.77 -3.71 7.81
N CYS A 33 -6.79 -3.54 6.49
CA CYS A 33 -7.45 -2.38 5.88
C CYS A 33 -8.96 -2.60 5.83
N GLU A 34 -9.72 -1.75 6.49
CA GLU A 34 -11.19 -1.83 6.49
C GLU A 34 -11.78 -1.09 5.29
N ILE A 35 -12.84 -1.64 4.70
CA ILE A 35 -13.58 -0.94 3.64
C ILE A 35 -14.33 0.24 4.27
N VAL A 36 -14.05 1.45 3.76
CA VAL A 36 -14.75 2.69 4.14
C VAL A 36 -15.94 2.91 3.21
N ARG A 37 -15.75 2.64 1.91
CA ARG A 37 -16.78 2.80 0.89
C ARG A 37 -16.61 1.75 -0.19
N ASP A 38 -17.69 1.07 -0.50
CA ASP A 38 -17.76 0.18 -1.65
C ASP A 38 -18.66 0.80 -2.72
N ALA A 39 -18.04 1.32 -3.77
CA ALA A 39 -18.70 1.84 -4.95
C ALA A 39 -18.33 1.02 -6.19
N SER A 40 -18.08 -0.27 -6.01
CA SER A 40 -17.63 -1.16 -7.08
C SER A 40 -18.64 -1.26 -8.24
N GLU A 41 -19.93 -1.33 -7.94
CA GLU A 41 -20.96 -1.43 -8.97
C GLU A 41 -21.14 -0.14 -9.75
N GLU A 42 -21.16 1.00 -9.06
CA GLU A 42 -21.44 2.30 -9.69
C GLU A 42 -20.22 2.91 -10.37
N LEU A 43 -19.06 2.79 -9.72
CA LEU A 43 -17.86 3.53 -10.11
C LEU A 43 -16.68 2.61 -10.47
N GLY A 44 -16.72 1.33 -10.07
CA GLY A 44 -15.53 0.47 -10.12
C GLY A 44 -14.47 0.92 -9.13
N LEU A 45 -14.88 1.35 -7.94
CA LEU A 45 -14.02 1.93 -6.91
C LEU A 45 -14.35 1.34 -5.56
N VAL A 46 -13.33 0.86 -4.84
CA VAL A 46 -13.41 0.49 -3.43
C VAL A 46 -12.37 1.29 -2.66
N GLN A 47 -12.78 1.91 -1.58
CA GLN A 47 -11.91 2.74 -0.74
C GLN A 47 -11.72 2.08 0.62
N LEU A 48 -10.46 1.86 0.99
CA LEU A 48 -10.08 1.22 2.23
C LEU A 48 -9.32 2.18 3.15
N ARG A 49 -9.40 1.95 4.44
CA ARG A 49 -8.60 2.68 5.43
C ARG A 49 -7.19 2.08 5.50
N LEU A 50 -6.19 2.92 5.32
CA LEU A 50 -4.76 2.56 5.42
C LEU A 50 -4.11 3.41 6.52
N GLY A 51 -4.26 2.98 7.78
CA GLY A 51 -3.87 3.81 8.92
C GLY A 51 -4.65 5.12 8.94
N ASP A 52 -3.96 6.26 8.94
CA ASP A 52 -4.57 7.59 8.87
C ASP A 52 -4.84 8.05 7.43
N SER A 53 -4.44 7.26 6.45
CA SER A 53 -4.62 7.55 5.03
C SER A 53 -5.66 6.61 4.42
N MET A 54 -5.89 6.74 3.12
CA MET A 54 -6.80 5.88 2.37
C MET A 54 -6.05 5.16 1.26
N LEU A 55 -6.53 3.97 0.93
CA LEU A 55 -6.13 3.22 -0.24
C LEU A 55 -7.36 3.01 -1.12
N ASP A 56 -7.31 3.55 -2.32
CA ASP A 56 -8.37 3.40 -3.30
C ASP A 56 -7.97 2.30 -4.30
N ILE A 57 -8.86 1.35 -4.50
CA ILE A 57 -8.70 0.30 -5.51
C ILE A 57 -9.65 0.61 -6.67
N VAL A 58 -9.09 0.81 -7.84
CA VAL A 58 -9.82 1.18 -9.05
C VAL A 58 -9.79 0.04 -10.06
N ASP A 59 -10.97 -0.44 -10.43
CA ASP A 59 -11.14 -1.36 -11.55
C ASP A 59 -10.94 -0.60 -12.87
N ILE A 60 -9.96 -1.01 -13.66
CA ILE A 60 -9.67 -0.37 -14.96
C ILE A 60 -10.84 -0.48 -15.94
N ASN A 61 -11.71 -1.48 -15.76
CA ASN A 61 -12.90 -1.70 -16.58
C ASN A 61 -14.12 -0.94 -16.05
N GLY A 62 -14.03 -0.37 -14.85
CA GLY A 62 -15.08 0.41 -14.23
C GLY A 62 -15.13 1.85 -14.75
N ARG A 63 -16.13 2.59 -14.32
CA ARG A 63 -16.36 3.97 -14.75
C ARG A 63 -15.17 4.89 -14.43
N VAL A 64 -14.67 4.85 -13.21
CA VAL A 64 -13.53 5.68 -12.77
C VAL A 64 -12.25 5.23 -13.48
N GLY A 65 -12.03 3.93 -13.62
CA GLY A 65 -10.87 3.40 -14.30
C GLY A 65 -10.74 3.83 -15.75
N LYS A 66 -11.86 3.91 -16.46
CA LYS A 66 -11.92 4.39 -17.86
C LYS A 66 -11.67 5.89 -18.00
N MET A 67 -11.84 6.65 -16.93
CA MET A 67 -11.55 8.09 -16.91
C MET A 67 -10.05 8.37 -16.68
N GLY A 68 -9.29 7.37 -16.22
CA GLY A 68 -7.85 7.50 -15.98
C GLY A 68 -7.02 7.42 -17.26
N ASP A 69 -5.78 7.86 -17.13
CA ASP A 69 -4.89 8.09 -18.29
C ASP A 69 -4.49 6.84 -19.05
N THR A 70 -4.37 5.71 -18.40
CA THR A 70 -3.63 4.60 -18.99
C THR A 70 -4.48 3.48 -19.56
N GLY A 71 -5.71 3.34 -19.10
CA GLY A 71 -6.65 2.34 -19.63
C GLY A 71 -6.23 0.88 -19.54
N THR A 72 -5.03 0.57 -19.07
CA THR A 72 -4.49 -0.79 -19.01
C THR A 72 -4.15 -1.20 -17.58
N ALA A 73 -4.18 -2.53 -17.33
CA ALA A 73 -3.71 -3.08 -16.06
C ALA A 73 -2.21 -2.84 -15.88
N PRO A 74 -1.73 -2.74 -14.62
CA PRO A 74 -0.29 -2.66 -14.34
C PRO A 74 0.43 -3.89 -14.89
N ALA A 75 1.50 -3.66 -15.64
CA ALA A 75 2.37 -4.72 -16.15
C ALA A 75 3.56 -4.94 -15.21
N GLU A 76 4.28 -6.04 -15.42
CA GLU A 76 5.52 -6.32 -14.69
C GLU A 76 6.58 -5.23 -14.88
N HIS A 77 6.62 -4.65 -16.08
CA HIS A 77 7.53 -3.56 -16.44
C HIS A 77 6.74 -2.29 -16.76
N GLY A 78 7.39 -1.15 -16.61
CA GLY A 78 6.78 0.14 -16.91
C GLY A 78 5.91 0.69 -15.78
N ARG A 79 6.08 0.20 -14.56
CA ARG A 79 5.38 0.72 -13.39
C ARG A 79 5.94 2.07 -12.98
N ASN A 80 5.08 3.02 -12.72
CA ASN A 80 5.47 4.31 -12.14
C ASN A 80 5.65 4.22 -10.62
N LEU A 81 4.82 3.42 -9.95
CA LEU A 81 4.94 3.18 -8.52
C LEU A 81 6.02 2.13 -8.26
N ASP A 82 7.16 2.53 -7.70
CA ASP A 82 8.20 1.60 -7.29
C ASP A 82 7.76 0.77 -6.07
N HIS A 83 7.41 1.47 -5.00
CA HIS A 83 6.86 0.88 -3.78
C HIS A 83 6.21 1.96 -2.92
N PHE A 84 5.52 1.56 -1.89
CA PHE A 84 5.07 2.44 -0.80
C PHE A 84 5.28 1.76 0.54
N ALA A 85 5.35 2.55 1.59
CA ALA A 85 5.59 2.05 2.93
C ALA A 85 4.48 2.48 3.87
N VAL A 86 4.13 1.58 4.80
CA VAL A 86 3.27 1.89 5.93
C VAL A 86 4.02 1.68 7.22
N ARG A 87 3.78 2.58 8.19
CA ARG A 87 4.33 2.47 9.52
C ARG A 87 3.47 1.50 10.34
N ILE A 88 4.08 0.48 10.90
CA ILE A 88 3.41 -0.53 11.73
C ILE A 88 3.95 -0.51 13.17
N GLU A 89 3.14 -0.96 14.10
CA GLU A 89 3.47 -1.18 15.51
C GLU A 89 2.65 -2.34 16.07
N PRO A 90 3.26 -3.25 16.85
CA PRO A 90 4.70 -3.41 17.06
C PRO A 90 5.41 -3.99 15.83
N PHE A 91 6.74 -3.92 15.79
CA PHE A 91 7.53 -4.60 14.78
C PHE A 91 8.21 -5.83 15.42
N ASP A 92 7.63 -6.98 15.18
CA ASP A 92 8.16 -8.28 15.55
C ASP A 92 8.45 -9.05 14.26
N LYS A 93 9.70 -9.12 13.90
CA LYS A 93 10.18 -9.76 12.66
C LYS A 93 9.64 -11.18 12.49
N ASP A 94 9.75 -12.00 13.51
CA ASP A 94 9.37 -13.41 13.42
C ASP A 94 7.85 -13.56 13.30
N ALA A 95 7.10 -12.78 14.05
CA ALA A 95 5.63 -12.75 13.97
C ALA A 95 5.14 -12.27 12.60
N ILE A 96 5.77 -11.23 12.04
CA ILE A 96 5.43 -10.69 10.71
C ILE A 96 5.69 -11.74 9.63
N LEU A 97 6.86 -12.37 9.64
CA LEU A 97 7.22 -13.40 8.66
C LEU A 97 6.33 -14.64 8.78
N ALA A 98 5.96 -15.04 10.01
CA ALA A 98 5.03 -16.15 10.24
C ALA A 98 3.63 -15.81 9.71
N PHE A 99 3.15 -14.59 9.94
CA PHE A 99 1.88 -14.11 9.40
C PHE A 99 1.90 -14.14 7.86
N CYS A 100 2.93 -13.59 7.23
CA CYS A 100 3.06 -13.59 5.77
C CYS A 100 3.03 -15.02 5.21
N LYS A 101 3.78 -15.93 5.82
CA LYS A 101 3.80 -17.33 5.41
C LYS A 101 2.43 -17.99 5.51
N ALA A 102 1.73 -17.77 6.63
CA ALA A 102 0.39 -18.32 6.85
C ALA A 102 -0.65 -17.78 5.83
N GLN A 103 -0.48 -16.53 5.39
CA GLN A 103 -1.37 -15.89 4.41
C GLN A 103 -0.92 -16.11 2.95
N GLY A 104 0.17 -16.81 2.72
CA GLY A 104 0.72 -16.97 1.37
C GLY A 104 1.27 -15.69 0.77
N ILE A 105 1.70 -14.76 1.60
CA ILE A 105 2.29 -13.48 1.18
C ILE A 105 3.79 -13.64 1.00
N GLU A 106 4.30 -13.25 -0.16
CA GLU A 106 5.74 -13.20 -0.41
C GLU A 106 6.37 -12.04 0.38
N ALA A 107 7.33 -12.37 1.24
CA ALA A 107 8.02 -11.41 2.09
C ALA A 107 9.53 -11.53 1.94
N GLN A 108 10.24 -10.41 1.91
CA GLN A 108 11.70 -10.38 1.90
C GLN A 108 12.26 -10.62 3.31
N SER A 109 13.27 -11.48 3.39
CA SER A 109 13.99 -11.78 4.62
C SER A 109 15.50 -11.83 4.34
N PRO A 110 16.35 -11.28 5.21
CA PRO A 110 16.02 -10.60 6.47
C PRO A 110 15.43 -9.20 6.24
N PRO A 111 14.76 -8.62 7.26
CA PRO A 111 14.31 -7.23 7.20
C PRO A 111 15.49 -6.27 7.02
N ALA A 112 15.25 -5.18 6.28
CA ALA A 112 16.26 -4.15 6.03
C ALA A 112 16.08 -2.97 6.99
N LEU A 113 17.19 -2.37 7.44
CA LEU A 113 17.18 -1.14 8.21
C LEU A 113 17.15 0.05 7.25
N LEU A 114 16.06 0.79 7.21
CA LEU A 114 15.80 1.84 6.23
C LEU A 114 15.42 3.15 6.90
N LEU A 115 15.84 4.26 6.29
CA LEU A 115 15.41 5.60 6.69
C LEU A 115 14.00 5.87 6.15
N GLY A 116 13.11 6.31 7.01
CA GLY A 116 11.76 6.73 6.63
C GLY A 116 11.34 7.99 7.37
N ALA A 117 10.04 8.28 7.35
CA ALA A 117 9.49 9.53 7.89
C ALA A 117 9.81 9.75 9.39
N ASP A 118 9.86 8.67 10.17
CA ASP A 118 10.11 8.75 11.62
C ASP A 118 11.57 8.47 12.01
N GLY A 119 12.43 8.14 11.05
CA GLY A 119 13.82 7.77 11.28
C GLY A 119 14.18 6.39 10.76
N TYR A 120 15.35 5.88 11.14
CA TYR A 120 15.78 4.54 10.77
C TYR A 120 14.98 3.49 11.55
N GLY A 121 14.42 2.53 10.85
CA GLY A 121 13.72 1.40 11.43
C GLY A 121 13.74 0.20 10.48
N HIS A 122 13.57 -1.00 11.02
CA HIS A 122 13.48 -2.21 10.21
C HIS A 122 12.18 -2.27 9.42
N ALA A 123 12.24 -2.81 8.22
CA ALA A 123 11.10 -3.01 7.35
C ALA A 123 11.13 -4.39 6.70
N VAL A 124 9.97 -5.01 6.58
CA VAL A 124 9.74 -6.20 5.77
C VAL A 124 9.04 -5.77 4.50
N THR A 125 9.62 -6.07 3.34
CA THR A 125 8.98 -5.79 2.05
C THR A 125 8.14 -6.99 1.64
N ILE A 126 6.88 -6.73 1.29
CA ILE A 126 5.93 -7.71 0.80
C ILE A 126 5.45 -7.31 -0.60
N LYS A 127 4.85 -8.26 -1.31
CA LYS A 127 4.20 -8.00 -2.59
C LYS A 127 2.72 -8.32 -2.51
N ASP A 128 1.90 -7.46 -3.09
CA ASP A 128 0.48 -7.76 -3.29
C ASP A 128 0.28 -8.69 -4.51
N PRO A 129 -0.96 -9.19 -4.75
CA PRO A 129 -1.22 -10.11 -5.85
C PRO A 129 -0.91 -9.56 -7.25
N LEU A 130 -0.82 -8.25 -7.41
CA LEU A 130 -0.45 -7.61 -8.69
C LEU A 130 1.03 -7.26 -8.77
N GLY A 131 1.82 -7.64 -7.77
CA GLY A 131 3.24 -7.36 -7.72
C GLY A 131 3.58 -5.96 -7.22
N ASN A 132 2.62 -5.20 -6.67
CA ASN A 132 2.95 -3.95 -6.00
C ASN A 132 3.74 -4.23 -4.73
N ARG A 133 4.85 -3.51 -4.55
CA ARG A 133 5.72 -3.68 -3.40
C ARG A 133 5.30 -2.74 -2.29
N MET A 134 5.21 -3.28 -1.08
CA MET A 134 4.84 -2.56 0.13
C MET A 134 5.83 -2.86 1.24
N GLU A 135 6.29 -1.84 1.94
CA GLU A 135 7.14 -2.01 3.11
C GLU A 135 6.29 -1.90 4.38
N LEU A 136 6.40 -2.92 5.22
CA LEU A 136 5.89 -2.91 6.60
C LEU A 136 7.02 -2.39 7.48
N LYS A 137 7.01 -1.09 7.77
CA LYS A 137 8.11 -0.41 8.43
C LYS A 137 7.81 -0.19 9.91
N GLY A 138 8.71 -0.65 10.75
CA GLY A 138 8.62 -0.52 12.20
C GLY A 138 8.97 0.88 12.71
N PRO A 139 8.88 1.05 14.04
CA PRO A 139 9.25 2.31 14.69
C PRO A 139 10.72 2.63 14.52
N PRO A 140 11.10 3.92 14.69
CA PRO A 140 12.50 4.30 14.63
C PRO A 140 13.31 3.62 15.72
N GLU A 141 14.54 3.24 15.38
CA GLU A 141 15.48 2.60 16.27
C GLU A 141 16.70 3.51 16.47
N PRO A 142 17.36 3.43 17.64
CA PRO A 142 18.61 4.16 17.84
C PRO A 142 19.64 3.69 16.83
N VAL A 143 20.25 4.61 16.08
CA VAL A 143 21.39 4.33 15.20
C VAL A 143 22.66 4.73 15.96
N LEU A 144 23.48 3.74 16.24
CA LEU A 144 24.77 3.94 16.93
C LEU A 144 25.86 4.31 15.93
#